data_5b1f1055ef82dde07d5d2ef2dd2fd86a
#
_entry.id   5b1f1055ef82dde07d5d2ef2dd2fd86a
#
_cell.length_a   1.000
_cell.length_b   1.000
_cell.length_c   1.000
_cell.angle_alpha   90.00
_cell.angle_beta   90.00
_cell.angle_gamma   90.00
#
_symmetry.space_group_name_H-M   'P 1'
#
loop_
_entity.id
_entity.type
_entity.pdbx_description
1 polymer ?
#
loop_
_entity_poly.entity_id
_entity_poly.type
_entity_poly.pdbx_seq_one_letter_code
_entity_poly.pdbx_strand_id
1 'polypeptide(L)'
;MNILEYENYQEKKSHVDASFPYNTLLCSIPLDFDKVPLHWHDEMEIIYIKKGHGYVTVDFKQYKVSGSTIVLILPGQLHSIEQYDNLSMEYENIIFNVNMLLPRTEDTSSTDFLRPLLSGQITVPSVFSVVSPHYEAISACIDACDEICKTKPVGYDLYIKGKLFEFFYILSNRCRNEKNPRTTKSLDKMKVILKYIETNYMHRITIAEVASSVEFSESHFMRYFKENMGTSFVDYLREYRLTMASRLLVVSDSTILSIAEEVGFDNLSNFNRAFKKHYGVTPSQYRKLTS
;
A
#
# COMPACT_ATOMS: atom_id res chain seq x y z
N MET A 1 15.43 7.28 7.30
CA MET A 1 14.55 7.65 6.19
C MET A 1 13.60 8.70 6.71
N ASN A 2 13.48 9.84 6.06
CA ASN A 2 12.62 10.92 6.53
C ASN A 2 11.18 10.60 6.07
N ILE A 3 10.16 11.00 6.85
CA ILE A 3 8.74 10.90 6.53
C ILE A 3 8.45 11.44 5.11
N LEU A 4 9.23 12.42 4.65
CA LEU A 4 9.20 13.00 3.29
C LEU A 4 9.55 12.01 2.17
N GLU A 5 10.38 11.02 2.41
CA GLU A 5 10.74 10.00 1.42
C GLU A 5 9.63 8.98 1.26
N TYR A 6 8.91 8.68 2.35
CA TYR A 6 7.74 7.80 2.33
C TYR A 6 6.49 8.49 1.79
N GLU A 7 6.31 9.78 2.06
CA GLU A 7 5.18 10.59 1.56
C GLU A 7 5.21 10.81 0.04
N ASN A 8 6.36 10.64 -0.61
CA ASN A 8 6.46 10.54 -2.07
C ASN A 8 5.90 9.20 -2.63
N TYR A 9 5.48 8.29 -1.76
CA TYR A 9 4.91 6.97 -2.09
C TYR A 9 3.46 7.00 -2.57
N GLN A 10 2.82 8.17 -2.69
CA GLN A 10 1.47 8.21 -3.24
C GLN A 10 1.46 8.46 -4.76
N GLU A 11 1.09 7.43 -5.46
CA GLU A 11 0.24 7.30 -6.65
C GLU A 11 0.52 8.12 -7.93
N LYS A 12 1.47 9.04 -7.99
CA LYS A 12 1.82 9.75 -9.24
C LYS A 12 3.28 9.61 -9.66
N LYS A 13 4.13 9.03 -8.81
CA LYS A 13 5.48 8.63 -9.21
C LYS A 13 5.55 7.11 -9.14
N SER A 14 5.95 6.48 -10.22
CA SER A 14 6.42 5.11 -10.23
C SER A 14 7.31 4.88 -9.00
N HIS A 15 6.93 3.94 -8.13
CA HIS A 15 7.70 3.55 -6.93
C HIS A 15 9.07 2.97 -7.28
N VAL A 16 9.35 2.88 -8.57
CA VAL A 16 10.51 2.20 -9.14
C VAL A 16 11.18 3.10 -10.18
N ASP A 17 12.48 2.98 -10.31
CA ASP A 17 13.24 3.66 -11.36
C ASP A 17 12.71 3.25 -12.75
N ALA A 18 12.49 4.23 -13.64
CA ALA A 18 12.02 3.96 -15.00
C ALA A 18 12.98 3.08 -15.80
N SER A 19 14.27 3.06 -15.45
CA SER A 19 15.29 2.22 -16.11
C SER A 19 15.27 0.78 -15.61
N PHE A 20 14.99 0.57 -14.32
CA PHE A 20 14.83 -0.76 -13.71
C PHE A 20 13.76 -0.70 -12.61
N PRO A 21 12.56 -1.19 -12.91
CA PRO A 21 11.40 -1.02 -12.03
C PRO A 21 11.40 -2.01 -10.83
N TYR A 22 12.40 -1.88 -9.98
CA TYR A 22 12.59 -2.62 -8.72
C TYR A 22 13.16 -1.68 -7.65
N ASN A 23 12.56 -1.68 -6.48
CA ASN A 23 13.01 -0.90 -5.33
C ASN A 23 12.89 -1.70 -4.04
N THR A 24 13.79 -1.43 -3.10
CA THR A 24 13.79 -2.01 -1.76
C THR A 24 14.08 -0.93 -0.73
N LEU A 25 13.27 -0.90 0.34
CA LEU A 25 13.31 0.12 1.39
C LEU A 25 13.14 -0.54 2.75
N LEU A 26 14.01 -0.19 3.69
CA LEU A 26 13.82 -0.57 5.09
C LEU A 26 12.90 0.46 5.76
N CYS A 27 11.79 -0.01 6.32
CA CYS A 27 10.76 0.80 6.94
C CYS A 27 10.54 0.38 8.40
N SER A 28 10.09 1.30 9.22
CA SER A 28 9.80 1.06 10.64
C SER A 28 8.50 1.73 11.08
N ILE A 29 7.64 0.99 11.76
CA ILE A 29 6.43 1.49 12.43
C ILE A 29 6.66 1.37 13.93
N PRO A 30 6.44 2.43 14.73
CA PRO A 30 5.92 3.76 14.36
C PRO A 30 7.00 4.82 14.10
N LEU A 31 8.28 4.44 13.90
CA LEU A 31 9.37 5.43 13.84
C LEU A 31 9.35 6.29 12.58
N ASP A 32 9.08 5.68 11.42
CA ASP A 32 9.02 6.42 10.15
C ASP A 32 7.60 6.97 9.92
N PHE A 33 6.57 6.24 10.33
CA PHE A 33 5.15 6.61 10.23
C PHE A 33 4.30 5.73 11.15
N ASP A 34 3.15 6.24 11.59
CA ASP A 34 2.25 5.55 12.52
C ASP A 34 1.55 4.35 11.85
N LYS A 35 1.16 4.49 10.60
CA LYS A 35 0.50 3.45 9.79
C LYS A 35 0.64 3.76 8.30
N VAL A 36 0.56 2.72 7.48
CA VAL A 36 0.28 2.82 6.03
C VAL A 36 -1.22 2.65 5.84
N PRO A 37 -1.96 3.69 5.42
CA PRO A 37 -3.40 3.60 5.20
C PRO A 37 -3.76 2.57 4.14
N LEU A 38 -5.01 2.12 4.12
CA LEU A 38 -5.50 1.21 3.08
C LEU A 38 -5.40 1.89 1.70
N HIS A 39 -4.65 1.26 0.80
CA HIS A 39 -4.38 1.72 -0.55
C HIS A 39 -4.16 0.54 -1.49
N TRP A 40 -3.91 0.80 -2.76
CA TRP A 40 -3.54 -0.18 -3.77
C TRP A 40 -2.70 0.48 -4.87
N HIS A 41 -1.92 -0.30 -5.59
CA HIS A 41 -1.11 0.11 -6.73
C HIS A 41 -0.96 -1.05 -7.73
N ASP A 42 -0.39 -0.78 -8.90
CA ASP A 42 -0.25 -1.76 -9.99
C ASP A 42 1.06 -2.56 -9.91
N GLU A 43 1.95 -2.23 -8.98
CA GLU A 43 3.17 -2.97 -8.72
C GLU A 43 2.88 -4.15 -7.79
N MET A 44 3.76 -5.16 -7.83
CA MET A 44 3.84 -6.18 -6.80
C MET A 44 4.66 -5.66 -5.63
N GLU A 45 4.19 -5.94 -4.42
CA GLU A 45 4.89 -5.58 -3.19
C GLU A 45 5.14 -6.83 -2.33
N ILE A 46 6.33 -6.89 -1.75
CA ILE A 46 6.70 -7.88 -0.75
C ILE A 46 7.06 -7.14 0.53
N ILE A 47 6.31 -7.42 1.60
CA ILE A 47 6.58 -6.88 2.94
C ILE A 47 7.27 -7.97 3.74
N TYR A 48 8.58 -7.85 3.94
CA TYR A 48 9.36 -8.82 4.69
C TYR A 48 9.67 -8.30 6.09
N ILE A 49 8.97 -8.83 7.09
CA ILE A 49 9.13 -8.42 8.48
C ILE A 49 10.48 -8.91 8.99
N LYS A 50 11.38 -7.99 9.32
CA LYS A 50 12.71 -8.30 9.84
C LYS A 50 12.68 -8.46 11.36
N LYS A 51 11.95 -7.55 12.06
CA LYS A 51 11.84 -7.57 13.54
C LYS A 51 10.49 -7.04 14.00
N GLY A 52 10.10 -7.40 15.22
CA GLY A 52 8.93 -6.88 15.90
C GLY A 52 7.64 -7.52 15.45
N HIS A 53 6.52 -6.80 15.64
CA HIS A 53 5.16 -7.30 15.39
C HIS A 53 4.29 -6.17 14.84
N GLY A 54 3.37 -6.52 13.94
CA GLY A 54 2.41 -5.59 13.36
C GLY A 54 1.19 -6.29 12.80
N TYR A 55 0.33 -5.52 12.17
CA TYR A 55 -0.76 -6.01 11.33
C TYR A 55 -0.52 -5.63 9.88
N VAL A 56 -0.75 -6.56 8.98
CA VAL A 56 -0.85 -6.29 7.55
C VAL A 56 -2.23 -6.76 7.09
N THR A 57 -2.99 -5.86 6.48
CA THR A 57 -4.29 -6.21 5.89
C THR A 57 -4.11 -6.38 4.39
N VAL A 58 -4.64 -7.47 3.84
CA VAL A 58 -4.67 -7.73 2.39
C VAL A 58 -6.09 -8.11 1.99
N ASP A 59 -6.68 -7.36 1.07
CA ASP A 59 -8.05 -7.58 0.58
C ASP A 59 -9.07 -7.76 1.74
N PHE A 60 -9.03 -6.84 2.73
CA PHE A 60 -9.85 -6.82 3.95
C PHE A 60 -9.56 -7.93 4.97
N LYS A 61 -8.62 -8.81 4.70
CA LYS A 61 -8.20 -9.82 5.66
C LYS A 61 -6.97 -9.34 6.42
N GLN A 62 -7.12 -9.14 7.72
CA GLN A 62 -6.03 -8.74 8.61
C GLN A 62 -5.20 -9.95 9.04
N TYR A 63 -3.89 -9.81 8.96
CA TYR A 63 -2.93 -10.80 9.40
C TYR A 63 -2.04 -10.19 10.48
N LYS A 64 -1.92 -10.89 11.61
CA LYS A 64 -0.88 -10.58 12.60
C LYS A 64 0.44 -11.12 12.10
N VAL A 65 1.45 -10.27 12.00
CA VAL A 65 2.77 -10.59 11.46
C VAL A 65 3.85 -10.37 12.51
N SER A 66 4.95 -11.10 12.36
CA SER A 66 6.10 -11.02 13.25
C SER A 66 7.40 -11.23 12.48
N GLY A 67 8.53 -11.05 13.12
CA GLY A 67 9.84 -11.29 12.49
C GLY A 67 9.86 -12.58 11.68
N SER A 68 10.50 -12.55 10.53
CA SER A 68 10.56 -13.62 9.52
C SER A 68 9.21 -13.95 8.85
N THR A 69 8.21 -13.08 8.91
CA THR A 69 7.00 -13.20 8.10
C THR A 69 7.18 -12.45 6.77
N ILE A 70 6.78 -13.07 5.67
CA ILE A 70 6.75 -12.48 4.34
C ILE A 70 5.29 -12.33 3.93
N VAL A 71 4.89 -11.12 3.52
CA VAL A 71 3.56 -10.83 3.00
C VAL A 71 3.68 -10.44 1.54
N LEU A 72 2.92 -11.10 0.67
CA LEU A 72 2.84 -10.81 -0.76
C LEU A 72 1.58 -10.02 -1.06
N ILE A 73 1.77 -8.88 -1.70
CA ILE A 73 0.72 -8.03 -2.25
C ILE A 73 0.79 -8.11 -3.76
N LEU A 74 -0.23 -8.69 -4.37
CA LEU A 74 -0.32 -8.76 -5.84
C LEU A 74 -0.79 -7.41 -6.40
N PRO A 75 -0.45 -7.09 -7.66
CA PRO A 75 -0.94 -5.90 -8.32
C PRO A 75 -2.44 -5.68 -8.13
N GLY A 76 -2.80 -4.48 -7.72
CA GLY A 76 -4.18 -4.10 -7.47
C GLY A 76 -4.81 -4.67 -6.19
N GLN A 77 -4.10 -5.36 -5.31
CA GLN A 77 -4.65 -5.76 -4.01
C GLN A 77 -4.69 -4.57 -3.04
N LEU A 78 -5.83 -4.43 -2.35
CA LEU A 78 -5.98 -3.46 -1.26
C LEU A 78 -5.15 -3.93 -0.06
N HIS A 79 -4.31 -3.05 0.48
CA HIS A 79 -3.48 -3.39 1.64
C HIS A 79 -3.21 -2.20 2.55
N SER A 80 -2.94 -2.49 3.83
CA SER A 80 -2.53 -1.53 4.85
C SER A 80 -1.53 -2.17 5.80
N ILE A 81 -0.72 -1.35 6.48
CA ILE A 81 0.23 -1.81 7.49
C ILE A 81 0.00 -0.98 8.75
N GLU A 82 -0.17 -1.66 9.88
CA GLU A 82 -0.51 -1.01 11.15
C GLU A 82 0.31 -1.57 12.30
N GLN A 83 0.48 -0.74 13.31
CA GLN A 83 1.11 -1.14 14.57
C GLN A 83 0.24 -2.19 15.28
N TYR A 84 0.87 -3.20 15.88
CA TYR A 84 0.21 -4.12 16.80
C TYR A 84 0.38 -3.61 18.23
N ASP A 85 -0.73 -3.24 18.88
CA ASP A 85 -0.72 -2.56 20.19
C ASP A 85 0.26 -1.38 20.16
N ASN A 86 1.23 -1.33 21.06
CA ASN A 86 2.29 -0.33 21.08
C ASN A 86 3.66 -0.90 20.70
N LEU A 87 3.68 -2.04 19.98
CA LEU A 87 4.91 -2.70 19.57
C LEU A 87 5.43 -2.11 18.25
N SER A 88 6.74 -2.03 18.11
CA SER A 88 7.39 -1.62 16.87
C SER A 88 7.54 -2.80 15.90
N MET A 89 7.62 -2.46 14.62
CA MET A 89 7.90 -3.40 13.54
C MET A 89 8.86 -2.78 12.55
N GLU A 90 9.96 -3.49 12.28
CA GLU A 90 10.87 -3.19 11.17
C GLU A 90 10.59 -4.17 10.03
N TYR A 91 10.41 -3.65 8.83
CA TYR A 91 10.18 -4.48 7.65
C TYR A 91 10.88 -3.91 6.43
N GLU A 92 11.27 -4.79 5.56
CA GLU A 92 11.74 -4.45 4.23
C GLU A 92 10.55 -4.41 3.28
N ASN A 93 10.38 -3.29 2.59
CA ASN A 93 9.36 -3.09 1.59
C ASN A 93 9.99 -3.19 0.20
N ILE A 94 9.65 -4.23 -0.55
CA ILE A 94 10.18 -4.52 -1.88
C ILE A 94 9.06 -4.33 -2.88
N ILE A 95 9.22 -3.34 -3.77
CA ILE A 95 8.20 -2.99 -4.78
C ILE A 95 8.81 -3.14 -6.17
N PHE A 96 8.10 -3.84 -7.06
CA PHE A 96 8.54 -4.01 -8.43
C PHE A 96 7.40 -4.20 -9.43
N ASN A 97 7.63 -3.77 -10.67
CA ASN A 97 6.67 -3.96 -11.74
C ASN A 97 6.90 -5.31 -12.43
N VAL A 98 5.95 -6.25 -12.26
CA VAL A 98 6.04 -7.62 -12.82
C VAL A 98 6.10 -7.60 -14.35
N ASN A 99 5.62 -6.53 -15.01
CA ASN A 99 5.71 -6.40 -16.47
C ASN A 99 7.15 -6.44 -17.00
N MET A 100 8.16 -6.15 -16.15
CA MET A 100 9.59 -6.29 -16.56
C MET A 100 10.03 -7.74 -16.81
N LEU A 101 9.23 -8.72 -16.36
CA LEU A 101 9.45 -10.15 -16.55
C LEU A 101 8.62 -10.73 -17.70
N LEU A 102 7.68 -9.96 -18.24
CA LEU A 102 6.86 -10.43 -19.37
C LEU A 102 7.65 -10.38 -20.66
N PRO A 103 7.60 -11.46 -21.49
CA PRO A 103 8.26 -11.48 -22.78
C PRO A 103 7.54 -10.59 -23.80
N ARG A 104 8.25 -10.15 -24.84
CA ARG A 104 7.64 -9.47 -26.01
C ARG A 104 6.71 -10.38 -26.80
N THR A 105 7.09 -11.65 -26.94
CA THR A 105 6.26 -12.68 -27.57
C THR A 105 5.78 -13.61 -26.48
N GLU A 106 4.48 -13.88 -26.45
CA GLU A 106 3.88 -14.73 -25.42
C GLU A 106 4.47 -16.14 -25.43
N ASP A 107 4.75 -16.65 -24.24
CA ASP A 107 5.18 -18.00 -23.96
C ASP A 107 4.27 -18.63 -22.88
N THR A 108 4.44 -19.93 -22.65
CA THR A 108 3.64 -20.68 -21.67
C THR A 108 3.77 -20.12 -20.24
N SER A 109 4.92 -19.60 -19.86
CA SER A 109 5.13 -19.04 -18.51
C SER A 109 4.31 -17.77 -18.30
N SER A 110 4.19 -16.95 -19.34
CA SER A 110 3.38 -15.73 -19.31
C SER A 110 1.88 -16.03 -19.41
N THR A 111 1.45 -16.92 -20.31
CA THR A 111 0.03 -17.22 -20.53
C THR A 111 -0.59 -18.06 -19.40
N ASP A 112 0.15 -19.01 -18.84
CA ASP A 112 -0.39 -19.98 -17.91
C ASP A 112 -0.23 -19.57 -16.44
N PHE A 113 0.67 -18.62 -16.15
CA PHE A 113 0.90 -18.19 -14.79
C PHE A 113 0.97 -16.66 -14.60
N LEU A 114 1.92 -15.94 -15.22
CA LEU A 114 2.15 -14.53 -14.88
C LEU A 114 0.94 -13.66 -15.21
N ARG A 115 0.37 -13.74 -16.43
CA ARG A 115 -0.81 -12.97 -16.79
C ARG A 115 -2.06 -13.34 -15.98
N PRO A 116 -2.40 -14.62 -15.76
CA PRO A 116 -3.49 -15.02 -14.87
C PRO A 116 -3.30 -14.51 -13.42
N LEU A 117 -2.07 -14.48 -12.90
CA LEU A 117 -1.75 -13.91 -11.59
C LEU A 117 -1.98 -12.40 -11.57
N LEU A 118 -1.45 -11.68 -12.56
CA LEU A 118 -1.62 -10.21 -12.68
C LEU A 118 -3.07 -9.79 -12.89
N SER A 119 -3.83 -10.55 -13.68
CA SER A 119 -5.27 -10.30 -13.88
C SER A 119 -6.14 -10.80 -12.72
N GLY A 120 -5.53 -11.46 -11.73
CA GLY A 120 -6.21 -12.03 -10.57
C GLY A 120 -7.13 -13.21 -10.90
N GLN A 121 -6.93 -13.91 -12.00
CA GLN A 121 -7.63 -15.16 -12.31
C GLN A 121 -7.14 -16.30 -11.42
N ILE A 122 -5.87 -16.27 -11.05
CA ILE A 122 -5.28 -17.14 -10.04
C ILE A 122 -4.76 -16.32 -8.87
N THR A 123 -4.62 -16.95 -7.72
CA THR A 123 -4.06 -16.35 -6.51
C THR A 123 -2.99 -17.26 -5.91
N VAL A 124 -2.16 -16.66 -5.07
CA VAL A 124 -1.19 -17.35 -4.22
C VAL A 124 -1.44 -16.94 -2.78
N PRO A 125 -0.94 -17.69 -1.76
CA PRO A 125 -1.05 -17.25 -0.37
C PRO A 125 -0.43 -15.87 -0.19
N SER A 126 -1.12 -15.00 0.55
CA SER A 126 -0.59 -13.67 0.84
C SER A 126 0.47 -13.69 1.95
N VAL A 127 0.52 -14.72 2.80
CA VAL A 127 1.42 -14.75 3.97
C VAL A 127 2.20 -16.03 4.02
N PHE A 128 3.52 -15.93 4.21
CA PHE A 128 4.44 -17.00 4.45
C PHE A 128 5.19 -16.74 5.77
N SER A 129 5.23 -17.74 6.62
CA SER A 129 6.00 -17.77 7.88
C SER A 129 7.01 -18.90 7.86
N VAL A 130 7.91 -18.96 8.82
CA VAL A 130 8.95 -20.00 8.91
C VAL A 130 8.40 -21.44 8.91
N VAL A 131 7.14 -21.63 9.28
CA VAL A 131 6.47 -22.94 9.23
C VAL A 131 5.72 -23.17 7.91
N SER A 132 5.66 -22.20 7.03
CA SER A 132 4.99 -22.34 5.74
C SER A 132 5.80 -23.21 4.80
N PRO A 133 5.16 -24.07 4.00
CA PRO A 133 5.86 -24.79 2.94
C PRO A 133 6.62 -23.81 2.03
N HIS A 134 7.85 -24.17 1.67
CA HIS A 134 8.73 -23.41 0.76
C HIS A 134 9.19 -22.02 1.27
N TYR A 135 8.95 -21.68 2.53
CA TYR A 135 9.40 -20.42 3.13
C TYR A 135 10.90 -20.16 2.89
N GLU A 136 11.76 -21.16 3.17
CA GLU A 136 13.22 -21.02 2.99
C GLU A 136 13.61 -20.71 1.54
N ALA A 137 12.96 -21.34 0.56
CA ALA A 137 13.24 -21.07 -0.85
C ALA A 137 12.75 -19.69 -1.27
N ILE A 138 11.59 -19.25 -0.77
CA ILE A 138 11.03 -17.93 -1.01
C ILE A 138 11.91 -16.84 -0.39
N SER A 139 12.25 -16.98 0.90
CA SER A 139 13.09 -16.01 1.61
C SER A 139 14.48 -15.90 0.98
N ALA A 140 15.09 -17.04 0.56
CA ALA A 140 16.38 -17.04 -0.10
C ALA A 140 16.40 -16.25 -1.42
N CYS A 141 15.31 -16.29 -2.21
CA CYS A 141 15.18 -15.47 -3.42
C CYS A 141 15.16 -13.97 -3.07
N ILE A 142 14.42 -13.60 -2.02
CA ILE A 142 14.27 -12.21 -1.58
C ILE A 142 15.60 -11.70 -1.00
N ASP A 143 16.21 -12.46 -0.07
CA ASP A 143 17.48 -12.09 0.56
C ASP A 143 18.62 -11.94 -0.47
N ALA A 144 18.63 -12.78 -1.53
CA ALA A 144 19.59 -12.64 -2.63
C ALA A 144 19.38 -11.35 -3.44
N CYS A 145 18.13 -10.92 -3.65
CA CYS A 145 17.83 -9.64 -4.29
C CYS A 145 18.24 -8.45 -3.41
N ASP A 146 17.99 -8.53 -2.09
CA ASP A 146 18.41 -7.49 -1.14
C ASP A 146 19.95 -7.35 -1.10
N GLU A 147 20.65 -8.47 -1.01
CA GLU A 147 22.12 -8.45 -0.94
C GLU A 147 22.77 -7.82 -2.18
N ILE A 148 22.30 -8.17 -3.39
CA ILE A 148 22.87 -7.58 -4.61
C ILE A 148 22.55 -6.09 -4.76
N CYS A 149 21.43 -5.62 -4.19
CA CYS A 149 21.02 -4.22 -4.19
C CYS A 149 21.97 -3.33 -3.37
N LYS A 150 22.70 -3.87 -2.39
CA LYS A 150 23.64 -3.10 -1.56
C LYS A 150 24.84 -2.58 -2.36
N THR A 151 25.30 -3.33 -3.34
CA THR A 151 26.51 -3.01 -4.12
C THR A 151 26.23 -2.64 -5.56
N LYS A 152 25.10 -3.07 -6.12
CA LYS A 152 24.64 -2.84 -7.50
C LYS A 152 25.75 -3.01 -8.55
N PRO A 153 26.42 -4.17 -8.62
CA PRO A 153 27.45 -4.41 -9.63
C PRO A 153 26.83 -4.44 -11.04
N VAL A 154 27.67 -4.35 -12.08
CA VAL A 154 27.21 -4.46 -13.46
C VAL A 154 26.41 -5.75 -13.66
N GLY A 155 25.19 -5.66 -14.21
CA GLY A 155 24.27 -6.78 -14.40
C GLY A 155 23.47 -7.19 -13.15
N TYR A 156 23.45 -6.38 -12.10
CA TYR A 156 22.62 -6.67 -10.91
C TYR A 156 21.14 -6.81 -11.24
N ASP A 157 20.65 -6.06 -12.23
CA ASP A 157 19.28 -6.14 -12.75
C ASP A 157 18.97 -7.51 -13.38
N LEU A 158 19.91 -8.11 -14.09
CA LEU A 158 19.78 -9.47 -14.63
C LEU A 158 19.72 -10.51 -13.51
N TYR A 159 20.56 -10.32 -12.47
CA TYR A 159 20.55 -11.20 -11.30
C TYR A 159 19.20 -11.15 -10.58
N ILE A 160 18.67 -9.95 -10.33
CA ILE A 160 17.35 -9.75 -9.69
C ILE A 160 16.26 -10.42 -10.53
N LYS A 161 16.23 -10.20 -11.87
CA LYS A 161 15.25 -10.87 -12.74
C LYS A 161 15.35 -12.40 -12.63
N GLY A 162 16.55 -12.94 -12.61
CA GLY A 162 16.76 -14.39 -12.44
C GLY A 162 16.18 -14.91 -11.12
N LYS A 163 16.39 -14.18 -10.00
CA LYS A 163 15.83 -14.52 -8.69
C LYS A 163 14.31 -14.35 -8.64
N LEU A 164 13.77 -13.35 -9.30
CA LEU A 164 12.31 -13.18 -9.41
C LEU A 164 11.66 -14.28 -10.26
N PHE A 165 12.31 -14.76 -11.33
CA PHE A 165 11.83 -15.94 -12.07
C PHE A 165 11.85 -17.20 -11.21
N GLU A 166 12.89 -17.43 -10.40
CA GLU A 166 12.95 -18.53 -9.45
C GLU A 166 11.81 -18.41 -8.39
N PHE A 167 11.62 -17.22 -7.84
CA PHE A 167 10.52 -16.91 -6.93
C PHE A 167 9.14 -17.22 -7.53
N PHE A 168 8.87 -16.75 -8.77
CA PHE A 168 7.60 -17.04 -9.43
C PHE A 168 7.44 -18.51 -9.81
N TYR A 169 8.53 -19.22 -10.11
CA TYR A 169 8.51 -20.68 -10.31
C TYR A 169 8.03 -21.40 -9.05
N ILE A 170 8.54 -21.02 -7.86
CA ILE A 170 8.12 -21.59 -6.59
C ILE A 170 6.61 -21.31 -6.37
N LEU A 171 6.17 -20.10 -6.59
CA LEU A 171 4.75 -19.72 -6.44
C LEU A 171 3.85 -20.49 -7.42
N SER A 172 4.25 -20.62 -8.70
CA SER A 172 3.45 -21.27 -9.74
C SER A 172 3.22 -22.74 -9.50
N ASN A 173 4.26 -23.43 -9.05
CA ASN A 173 4.27 -24.88 -8.93
C ASN A 173 3.65 -25.37 -7.60
N ARG A 174 3.68 -24.53 -6.56
CA ARG A 174 3.43 -25.00 -5.19
C ARG A 174 2.40 -24.20 -4.41
N CYS A 175 1.98 -23.05 -4.91
CA CYS A 175 1.15 -22.13 -4.15
C CYS A 175 -0.09 -21.61 -4.91
N ARG A 176 -0.37 -22.14 -6.08
CA ARG A 176 -1.46 -21.67 -6.96
C ARG A 176 -2.83 -22.03 -6.40
N ASN A 177 -3.74 -21.05 -6.33
CA ASN A 177 -5.14 -21.23 -5.98
C ASN A 177 -6.07 -20.55 -7.00
N GLU A 178 -7.31 -21.01 -7.13
CA GLU A 178 -8.32 -20.33 -7.91
C GLU A 178 -9.00 -19.20 -7.10
N LYS A 179 -9.33 -18.09 -7.76
CA LYS A 179 -9.94 -16.93 -7.10
C LYS A 179 -11.45 -17.11 -6.87
N ASN A 180 -11.95 -16.59 -5.73
CA ASN A 180 -13.38 -16.53 -5.46
C ASN A 180 -14.02 -15.28 -6.13
N PRO A 181 -14.95 -15.43 -7.10
CA PRO A 181 -15.54 -14.31 -7.84
C PRO A 181 -16.31 -13.29 -6.97
N ARG A 182 -16.87 -13.71 -5.82
CA ARG A 182 -17.63 -12.82 -4.93
C ARG A 182 -16.74 -11.81 -4.23
N THR A 183 -15.56 -12.23 -3.78
CA THR A 183 -14.58 -11.35 -3.14
C THR A 183 -14.12 -10.27 -4.10
N THR A 184 -13.94 -10.60 -5.38
CA THR A 184 -13.50 -9.65 -6.42
C THR A 184 -14.47 -8.47 -6.57
N LYS A 185 -15.77 -8.71 -6.71
CA LYS A 185 -16.77 -7.64 -6.89
C LYS A 185 -16.81 -6.65 -5.72
N SER A 186 -16.66 -7.14 -4.50
CA SER A 186 -16.60 -6.27 -3.31
C SER A 186 -15.35 -5.40 -3.32
N LEU A 187 -14.20 -5.98 -3.60
CA LEU A 187 -12.93 -5.26 -3.69
C LEU A 187 -12.94 -4.19 -4.80
N ASP A 188 -13.49 -4.52 -5.97
CA ASP A 188 -13.59 -3.58 -7.09
C ASP A 188 -14.43 -2.35 -6.72
N LYS A 189 -15.54 -2.54 -6.00
CA LYS A 189 -16.35 -1.42 -5.50
C LYS A 189 -15.58 -0.55 -4.49
N MET A 190 -14.79 -1.14 -3.61
CA MET A 190 -13.95 -0.35 -2.69
C MET A 190 -12.89 0.45 -3.42
N LYS A 191 -12.24 -0.11 -4.44
CA LYS A 191 -11.29 0.63 -5.28
C LYS A 191 -11.93 1.85 -5.96
N VAL A 192 -13.15 1.69 -6.49
CA VAL A 192 -13.90 2.81 -7.07
C VAL A 192 -14.14 3.89 -6.01
N ILE A 193 -14.54 3.51 -4.79
CA ILE A 193 -14.78 4.45 -3.69
C ILE A 193 -13.49 5.19 -3.31
N LEU A 194 -12.38 4.47 -3.09
CA LEU A 194 -11.10 5.06 -2.72
C LEU A 194 -10.58 5.99 -3.83
N LYS A 195 -10.70 5.58 -5.09
CA LYS A 195 -10.33 6.42 -6.25
C LYS A 195 -11.20 7.68 -6.35
N TYR A 196 -12.49 7.56 -6.06
CA TYR A 196 -13.39 8.72 -6.00
C TYR A 196 -12.95 9.71 -4.93
N ILE A 197 -12.60 9.24 -3.71
CA ILE A 197 -12.08 10.08 -2.63
C ILE A 197 -10.81 10.78 -3.07
N GLU A 198 -9.83 10.03 -3.57
CA GLU A 198 -8.53 10.54 -4.02
C GLU A 198 -8.67 11.67 -5.06
N THR A 199 -9.59 11.49 -6.01
CA THR A 199 -9.79 12.46 -7.10
C THR A 199 -10.57 13.70 -6.63
N ASN A 200 -11.44 13.58 -5.62
CA ASN A 200 -12.42 14.61 -5.27
C ASN A 200 -12.28 15.18 -3.85
N TYR A 201 -11.32 14.72 -3.02
CA TYR A 201 -11.22 15.10 -1.59
C TYR A 201 -11.13 16.61 -1.35
N MET A 202 -10.59 17.37 -2.31
CA MET A 202 -10.50 18.82 -2.27
C MET A 202 -11.86 19.51 -2.34
N HIS A 203 -12.87 18.82 -2.86
CA HIS A 203 -14.23 19.34 -3.05
C HIS A 203 -15.19 18.77 -2.02
N ARG A 204 -16.40 19.35 -1.95
CA ARG A 204 -17.47 18.77 -1.14
C ARG A 204 -17.90 17.44 -1.73
N ILE A 205 -17.75 16.36 -0.97
CA ILE A 205 -18.21 15.01 -1.32
C ILE A 205 -19.42 14.67 -0.49
N THR A 206 -20.53 14.25 -1.11
CA THR A 206 -21.72 13.76 -0.44
C THR A 206 -21.76 12.23 -0.44
N ILE A 207 -22.40 11.66 0.60
CA ILE A 207 -22.60 10.20 0.68
C ILE A 207 -23.39 9.69 -0.53
N ALA A 208 -24.38 10.46 -1.00
CA ALA A 208 -25.20 10.10 -2.16
C ALA A 208 -24.37 9.94 -3.44
N GLU A 209 -23.44 10.86 -3.72
CA GLU A 209 -22.55 10.79 -4.89
C GLU A 209 -21.69 9.54 -4.87
N VAL A 210 -21.01 9.27 -3.74
CA VAL A 210 -20.14 8.10 -3.63
C VAL A 210 -20.94 6.80 -3.66
N ALA A 211 -22.08 6.72 -2.99
CA ALA A 211 -22.96 5.56 -3.02
C ALA A 211 -23.43 5.26 -4.46
N SER A 212 -23.79 6.30 -5.21
CA SER A 212 -24.22 6.18 -6.61
C SER A 212 -23.10 5.64 -7.52
N SER A 213 -21.83 6.02 -7.28
CA SER A 213 -20.69 5.56 -8.09
C SER A 213 -20.45 4.04 -8.03
N VAL A 214 -20.98 3.38 -6.99
CA VAL A 214 -20.88 1.93 -6.78
C VAL A 214 -22.25 1.23 -6.79
N GLU A 215 -23.29 1.92 -7.24
CA GLU A 215 -24.67 1.40 -7.31
C GLU A 215 -25.23 0.93 -5.96
N PHE A 216 -24.92 1.65 -4.88
CA PHE A 216 -25.44 1.39 -3.55
C PHE A 216 -26.47 2.44 -3.13
N SER A 217 -27.42 2.07 -2.27
CA SER A 217 -28.15 3.04 -1.47
C SER A 217 -27.19 3.65 -0.41
N GLU A 218 -27.47 4.88 0.03
CA GLU A 218 -26.63 5.55 1.06
C GLU A 218 -26.48 4.70 2.34
N SER A 219 -27.57 4.07 2.80
CA SER A 219 -27.52 3.22 3.99
C SER A 219 -26.66 1.96 3.78
N HIS A 220 -26.74 1.34 2.59
CA HIS A 220 -25.89 0.20 2.23
C HIS A 220 -24.43 0.61 2.13
N PHE A 221 -24.15 1.74 1.47
CA PHE A 221 -22.80 2.29 1.35
C PHE A 221 -22.16 2.56 2.71
N MET A 222 -22.86 3.26 3.61
CA MET A 222 -22.33 3.58 4.95
C MET A 222 -21.99 2.32 5.76
N ARG A 223 -22.87 1.30 5.70
CA ARG A 223 -22.60 0.02 6.36
C ARG A 223 -21.43 -0.71 5.72
N TYR A 224 -21.44 -0.86 4.40
CA TYR A 224 -20.37 -1.51 3.62
C TYR A 224 -19.02 -0.85 3.88
N PHE A 225 -18.95 0.49 3.83
CA PHE A 225 -17.71 1.22 4.07
C PHE A 225 -17.20 0.98 5.49
N LYS A 226 -18.07 1.11 6.49
CA LYS A 226 -17.69 0.90 7.91
C LYS A 226 -17.23 -0.53 8.20
N GLU A 227 -17.91 -1.54 7.64
CA GLU A 227 -17.55 -2.95 7.81
C GLU A 227 -16.17 -3.27 7.24
N ASN A 228 -15.81 -2.69 6.09
CA ASN A 228 -14.55 -2.97 5.41
C ASN A 228 -13.39 -2.05 5.82
N MET A 229 -13.68 -0.79 6.20
CA MET A 229 -12.67 0.21 6.55
C MET A 229 -12.50 0.38 8.08
N GLY A 230 -13.35 -0.23 8.90
CA GLY A 230 -13.33 -0.09 10.36
C GLY A 230 -13.76 1.29 10.86
N THR A 231 -13.95 2.28 9.98
CA THR A 231 -14.29 3.66 10.29
C THR A 231 -15.43 4.19 9.43
N SER A 232 -16.08 5.30 9.83
CA SER A 232 -17.10 5.91 8.99
C SER A 232 -16.47 6.61 7.77
N PHE A 233 -17.25 6.71 6.67
CA PHE A 233 -16.79 7.43 5.46
C PHE A 233 -16.39 8.89 5.76
N VAL A 234 -17.16 9.59 6.61
CA VAL A 234 -16.88 10.98 6.98
C VAL A 234 -15.58 11.11 7.78
N ASP A 235 -15.33 10.18 8.69
CA ASP A 235 -14.10 10.15 9.48
C ASP A 235 -12.90 9.83 8.60
N TYR A 236 -13.02 8.83 7.71
CA TYR A 236 -11.99 8.48 6.75
C TYR A 236 -11.63 9.66 5.82
N LEU A 237 -12.63 10.30 5.21
CA LEU A 237 -12.41 11.47 4.36
C LEU A 237 -11.71 12.61 5.12
N ARG A 238 -12.09 12.84 6.38
CA ARG A 238 -11.44 13.84 7.23
C ARG A 238 -9.98 13.47 7.49
N GLU A 239 -9.67 12.23 7.85
CA GLU A 239 -8.29 11.76 8.05
C GLU A 239 -7.48 11.85 6.76
N TYR A 240 -8.05 11.48 5.62
CA TYR A 240 -7.42 11.61 4.32
C TYR A 240 -7.02 13.06 4.03
N ARG A 241 -7.93 14.01 4.23
CA ARG A 241 -7.67 15.45 4.08
C ARG A 241 -6.58 15.96 5.02
N LEU A 242 -6.56 15.49 6.26
CA LEU A 242 -5.50 15.86 7.23
C LEU A 242 -4.13 15.32 6.80
N THR A 243 -4.08 14.11 6.27
CA THR A 243 -2.86 13.52 5.70
C THR A 243 -2.36 14.35 4.50
N MET A 244 -3.25 14.77 3.59
CA MET A 244 -2.88 15.66 2.47
C MET A 244 -2.40 17.02 2.97
N ALA A 245 -3.02 17.57 4.01
CA ALA A 245 -2.60 18.82 4.62
C ALA A 245 -1.21 18.72 5.27
N SER A 246 -0.91 17.63 5.96
CA SER A 246 0.41 17.44 6.60
C SER A 246 1.53 17.48 5.56
N ARG A 247 1.31 16.89 4.38
CA ARG A 247 2.23 16.94 3.25
C ARG A 247 2.45 18.35 2.72
N LEU A 248 1.36 19.08 2.45
CA LEU A 248 1.45 20.46 1.97
C LEU A 248 2.16 21.37 2.98
N LEU A 249 1.99 21.11 4.29
CA LEU A 249 2.71 21.84 5.35
C LEU A 249 4.22 21.67 5.28
N VAL A 250 4.72 20.54 4.79
CA VAL A 250 6.15 20.22 4.67
C VAL A 250 6.74 20.73 3.36
N VAL A 251 6.01 20.56 2.24
CA VAL A 251 6.57 20.81 0.89
C VAL A 251 6.25 22.19 0.34
N SER A 252 5.42 23.00 1.01
CA SER A 252 5.02 24.30 0.50
C SER A 252 5.07 25.40 1.57
N ASP A 253 5.30 26.64 1.10
CA ASP A 253 5.23 27.86 1.91
C ASP A 253 3.82 28.47 1.99
N SER A 254 2.81 27.74 1.50
CA SER A 254 1.41 28.18 1.49
C SER A 254 0.93 28.49 2.93
N THR A 255 0.02 29.45 3.04
CA THR A 255 -0.55 29.76 4.37
C THR A 255 -1.39 28.61 4.92
N ILE A 256 -1.51 28.51 6.24
CA ILE A 256 -2.33 27.47 6.88
C ILE A 256 -3.80 27.54 6.40
N LEU A 257 -4.31 28.76 6.15
CA LEU A 257 -5.64 28.96 5.58
C LEU A 257 -5.74 28.37 4.16
N SER A 258 -4.80 28.71 3.29
CA SER A 258 -4.77 28.21 1.92
C SER A 258 -4.69 26.70 1.87
N ILE A 259 -3.84 26.07 2.71
CA ILE A 259 -3.77 24.60 2.80
C ILE A 259 -5.09 24.01 3.28
N ALA A 260 -5.73 24.59 4.29
CA ALA A 260 -7.02 24.10 4.78
C ALA A 260 -8.10 24.10 3.67
N GLU A 261 -8.16 25.20 2.90
CA GLU A 261 -9.08 25.33 1.75
C GLU A 261 -8.74 24.33 0.65
N GLU A 262 -7.46 24.21 0.29
CA GLU A 262 -6.97 23.30 -0.77
C GLU A 262 -7.29 21.84 -0.46
N VAL A 263 -7.23 21.42 0.80
CA VAL A 263 -7.58 20.04 1.16
C VAL A 263 -9.07 19.85 1.48
N GLY A 264 -9.91 20.84 1.23
CA GLY A 264 -11.37 20.74 1.30
C GLY A 264 -11.99 20.96 2.69
N PHE A 265 -11.32 21.72 3.57
CA PHE A 265 -11.96 22.19 4.81
C PHE A 265 -12.62 23.55 4.59
N ASP A 266 -13.91 23.64 4.84
CA ASP A 266 -14.70 24.87 4.72
C ASP A 266 -14.38 25.90 5.82
N ASN A 267 -13.67 25.53 6.89
CA ASN A 267 -13.47 26.35 8.07
C ASN A 267 -12.12 26.07 8.74
N LEU A 268 -11.28 27.11 8.82
CA LEU A 268 -9.94 27.03 9.44
C LEU A 268 -9.97 26.58 10.91
N SER A 269 -10.99 26.97 11.67
CA SER A 269 -11.11 26.56 13.08
C SER A 269 -11.39 25.06 13.20
N ASN A 270 -12.22 24.50 12.31
CA ASN A 270 -12.46 23.06 12.23
C ASN A 270 -11.21 22.31 11.80
N PHE A 271 -10.49 22.82 10.80
CA PHE A 271 -9.20 22.27 10.36
C PHE A 271 -8.20 22.21 11.52
N ASN A 272 -7.92 23.34 12.17
CA ASN A 272 -6.95 23.41 13.27
C ASN A 272 -7.28 22.45 14.39
N ARG A 273 -8.55 22.37 14.79
CA ARG A 273 -9.02 21.46 15.83
C ARG A 273 -8.86 20.00 15.43
N ALA A 274 -9.25 19.63 14.20
CA ALA A 274 -9.12 18.28 13.67
C ALA A 274 -7.65 17.88 13.53
N PHE A 275 -6.81 18.76 12.99
CA PHE A 275 -5.37 18.53 12.82
C PHE A 275 -4.68 18.33 14.18
N LYS A 276 -4.93 19.23 15.17
CA LYS A 276 -4.36 19.09 16.50
C LYS A 276 -4.84 17.81 17.20
N LYS A 277 -6.10 17.40 17.00
CA LYS A 277 -6.63 16.14 17.54
C LYS A 277 -5.91 14.92 16.93
N HIS A 278 -5.58 14.97 15.64
CA HIS A 278 -4.98 13.85 14.91
C HIS A 278 -3.46 13.76 15.14
N TYR A 279 -2.74 14.87 15.01
CA TYR A 279 -1.26 14.90 15.10
C TYR A 279 -0.71 15.36 16.48
N GLY A 280 -1.57 15.69 17.44
CA GLY A 280 -1.16 16.16 18.78
C GLY A 280 -0.67 17.62 18.81
N VAL A 281 -0.31 18.20 17.68
CA VAL A 281 0.23 19.57 17.52
C VAL A 281 -0.58 20.38 16.52
N THR A 282 -0.48 21.72 16.59
CA THR A 282 -1.14 22.58 15.59
C THR A 282 -0.43 22.52 14.24
N PRO A 283 -1.12 22.85 13.11
CA PRO A 283 -0.48 22.88 11.79
C PRO A 283 0.79 23.75 11.74
N SER A 284 0.78 24.90 12.39
CA SER A 284 1.96 25.78 12.45
C SER A 284 3.12 25.20 13.26
N GLN A 285 2.81 24.44 14.32
CA GLN A 285 3.84 23.71 15.08
C GLN A 285 4.38 22.54 14.28
N TYR A 286 3.50 21.80 13.60
CA TYR A 286 3.88 20.68 12.72
C TYR A 286 4.88 21.13 11.65
N ARG A 287 4.58 22.22 10.92
CA ARG A 287 5.47 22.80 9.92
C ARG A 287 6.86 23.13 10.51
N LYS A 288 6.91 23.73 11.72
CA LYS A 288 8.20 24.07 12.37
C LYS A 288 9.01 22.87 12.83
N LEU A 289 8.36 21.75 13.11
CA LEU A 289 9.04 20.52 13.54
C LEU A 289 9.59 19.72 12.36
N THR A 290 9.01 19.93 11.16
CA THR A 290 9.35 19.20 9.93
C THR A 290 10.17 20.04 8.94
N SER A 291 10.30 21.36 9.15
CA SER A 291 11.24 22.26 8.45
C SER A 291 12.60 22.25 9.14
#